data_ab3eaa8362826c77d2ef555147b34451
#
_entry.id   ab3eaa8362826c77d2ef555147b34451
#
_cell.length_a   1.000
_cell.length_b   1.000
_cell.length_c   1.000
_cell.angle_alpha   90.00
_cell.angle_beta   90.00
_cell.angle_gamma   90.00
#
_symmetry.space_group_name_H-M   'P 1'
#
loop_
_entity.id
_entity.type
_entity.pdbx_description
1 polymer ?
#
loop_
_entity_poly.entity_id
_entity_poly.type
_entity_poly.pdbx_seq_one_letter_code
_entity_poly.pdbx_strand_id
1 'polypeptide(L)'
;MEKLEGFKIETLGFVAKRMGDLLYHEGPLLSHFINENNPYEHYFYKWSDCDDTCNRWLVFRVASNNLKSFFKGKLNLLALIKQNPLVYFIDFDNDIKQKQVVVCPTETIPEDYLPSDNSFFKEKKYEKYALTLRNTLLEKPQTTIETNTLLEVLIKEVVGIKTKQVETNNVLNLLSSRLNIPPVLPQ
;
A
#
# COMPACT_ATOMS: atom_id res chain seq x y z
N MET A 1 -6.15 27.71 -0.93
CA MET A 1 -5.11 26.68 -0.70
C MET A 1 -5.38 25.56 -1.67
N GLU A 2 -4.61 25.55 -2.73
CA GLU A 2 -4.81 24.63 -3.85
C GLU A 2 -4.43 23.22 -3.47
N LYS A 3 -5.14 22.29 -4.03
CA LYS A 3 -5.04 20.86 -3.76
C LYS A 3 -3.68 20.34 -4.19
N LEU A 4 -2.96 19.70 -3.30
CA LEU A 4 -1.86 18.79 -3.62
C LEU A 4 -2.45 17.62 -4.45
N GLU A 5 -2.77 17.85 -5.71
CA GLU A 5 -3.28 16.82 -6.60
C GLU A 5 -2.09 16.05 -7.18
N GLY A 6 -2.18 14.75 -7.11
CA GLY A 6 -1.39 13.72 -7.77
C GLY A 6 -0.02 14.10 -8.29
N PHE A 7 1.01 14.10 -7.43
CA PHE A 7 2.38 14.30 -7.90
C PHE A 7 2.94 13.01 -8.48
N LYS A 8 3.34 13.08 -9.74
CA LYS A 8 4.17 12.04 -10.33
C LYS A 8 5.56 12.18 -9.73
N ILE A 9 5.88 11.34 -8.78
CA ILE A 9 7.25 11.22 -8.28
C ILE A 9 7.99 10.37 -9.30
N GLU A 10 8.65 11.00 -10.25
CA GLU A 10 9.36 10.31 -11.35
C GLU A 10 10.38 9.30 -10.83
N THR A 11 11.03 9.61 -9.71
CA THR A 11 11.98 8.73 -9.04
C THR A 11 11.34 7.47 -8.45
N LEU A 12 10.03 7.50 -8.13
CA LEU A 12 9.31 6.34 -7.62
C LEU A 12 8.68 5.49 -8.73
N GLY A 13 8.67 5.98 -9.96
CA GLY A 13 8.13 5.26 -11.11
C GLY A 13 6.60 5.09 -11.10
N PHE A 14 5.87 5.79 -10.22
CA PHE A 14 4.41 5.73 -10.15
C PHE A 14 3.79 7.09 -9.87
N VAL A 15 2.48 7.21 -10.14
CA VAL A 15 1.68 8.38 -9.79
C VAL A 15 1.12 8.22 -8.38
N ALA A 16 1.50 9.13 -7.49
CA ALA A 16 0.96 9.18 -6.14
C ALA A 16 -0.37 9.94 -6.14
N LYS A 17 -1.46 9.25 -5.78
CA LYS A 17 -2.79 9.84 -5.61
C LYS A 17 -2.99 10.23 -4.17
N ARG A 18 -3.25 11.51 -3.91
CA ARG A 18 -3.61 11.99 -2.56
C ARG A 18 -4.99 11.49 -2.18
N MET A 19 -5.08 10.95 -0.96
CA MET A 19 -6.33 10.44 -0.39
C MET A 19 -6.92 11.40 0.64
N GLY A 20 -6.07 12.10 1.41
CA GLY A 20 -6.49 13.10 2.38
C GLY A 20 -5.42 13.38 3.43
N ASP A 21 -5.69 14.38 4.26
CA ASP A 21 -4.80 14.77 5.34
C ASP A 21 -5.14 14.00 6.62
N LEU A 22 -4.07 13.51 7.24
CA LEU A 22 -4.14 12.86 8.54
C LEU A 22 -3.97 13.87 9.67
N LEU A 23 -3.05 14.84 9.49
CA LEU A 23 -2.80 15.97 10.39
C LEU A 23 -2.82 17.26 9.59
N TYR A 24 -3.46 18.29 10.16
CA TYR A 24 -3.58 19.59 9.55
C TYR A 24 -3.46 20.69 10.62
N HIS A 25 -2.65 21.73 10.35
CA HIS A 25 -2.57 22.94 11.16
C HIS A 25 -2.05 24.06 10.26
N GLU A 26 -2.91 25.02 9.92
CA GLU A 26 -2.60 26.07 8.92
C GLU A 26 -2.14 25.55 7.55
N GLY A 27 -2.03 24.25 7.41
CA GLY A 27 -1.59 23.49 6.25
C GLY A 27 -1.49 21.99 6.57
N PRO A 28 -1.34 21.15 5.54
CA PRO A 28 -1.18 19.71 5.74
C PRO A 28 0.19 19.43 6.39
N LEU A 29 0.18 18.73 7.52
CA LEU A 29 1.40 18.28 8.24
C LEU A 29 1.71 16.80 7.97
N LEU A 30 0.67 16.00 7.75
CA LEU A 30 0.79 14.59 7.41
C LEU A 30 -0.35 14.22 6.45
N SER A 31 -0.02 13.83 5.25
CA SER A 31 -0.98 13.45 4.22
C SER A 31 -0.81 11.99 3.82
N HIS A 32 -1.90 11.33 3.48
CA HIS A 32 -1.94 9.96 2.99
C HIS A 32 -2.10 9.94 1.48
N PHE A 33 -1.24 9.17 0.83
CA PHE A 33 -1.25 8.90 -0.60
C PHE A 33 -1.26 7.40 -0.85
N ILE A 34 -1.72 7.02 -2.03
CA ILE A 34 -1.62 5.66 -2.56
C ILE A 34 -0.92 5.68 -3.92
N ASN A 35 -0.36 4.56 -4.31
CA ASN A 35 0.03 4.36 -5.70
C ASN A 35 -1.26 4.21 -6.54
N GLU A 36 -1.44 5.04 -7.58
CA GLU A 36 -2.64 5.01 -8.41
C GLU A 36 -2.85 3.66 -9.10
N ASN A 37 -1.74 2.99 -9.48
CA ASN A 37 -1.75 1.68 -10.11
C ASN A 37 -1.85 0.52 -9.11
N ASN A 38 -1.62 0.77 -7.82
CA ASN A 38 -1.71 -0.23 -6.76
C ASN A 38 -2.27 0.38 -5.47
N PRO A 39 -3.60 0.40 -5.27
CA PRO A 39 -4.24 1.04 -4.13
C PRO A 39 -3.86 0.45 -2.75
N TYR A 40 -3.20 -0.70 -2.73
CA TYR A 40 -2.70 -1.32 -1.49
C TYR A 40 -1.32 -0.80 -1.07
N GLU A 41 -0.68 0.00 -1.89
CA GLU A 41 0.57 0.68 -1.55
C GLU A 41 0.28 2.05 -0.98
N HIS A 42 0.48 2.18 0.33
CA HIS A 42 0.26 3.42 1.06
C HIS A 42 1.57 4.16 1.27
N TYR A 43 1.50 5.49 1.18
CA TYR A 43 2.60 6.40 1.44
C TYR A 43 2.14 7.52 2.37
N PHE A 44 3.02 7.92 3.28
CA PHE A 44 2.83 9.11 4.09
C PHE A 44 3.78 10.20 3.63
N TYR A 45 3.24 11.38 3.50
CA TYR A 45 3.96 12.62 3.23
C TYR A 45 3.90 13.44 4.51
N LYS A 46 5.03 13.51 5.20
CA LYS A 46 5.18 14.30 6.43
C LYS A 46 5.90 15.60 6.07
N TRP A 47 5.24 16.73 6.33
CA TRP A 47 5.91 18.02 6.27
C TRP A 47 7.08 18.05 7.25
N SER A 48 8.24 18.48 6.82
CA SER A 48 9.48 18.42 7.61
C SER A 48 10.12 19.77 7.80
N ASP A 49 10.07 20.63 6.78
CA ASP A 49 10.74 21.94 6.80
C ASP A 49 10.18 22.85 5.71
N CYS A 50 10.42 24.16 5.84
CA CYS A 50 10.18 25.13 4.78
C CYS A 50 11.22 26.23 4.84
N ASP A 51 11.52 26.79 3.68
CA ASP A 51 12.23 28.07 3.53
C ASP A 51 11.39 29.02 2.65
N ASP A 52 11.94 30.19 2.35
CA ASP A 52 11.24 31.19 1.52
C ASP A 52 10.93 30.70 0.10
N THR A 53 11.53 29.61 -0.34
CA THR A 53 11.47 29.11 -1.73
C THR A 53 10.80 27.77 -1.87
N CYS A 54 10.76 26.94 -0.85
CA CYS A 54 10.21 25.60 -0.93
C CYS A 54 9.70 25.04 0.39
N ASN A 55 8.82 24.05 0.27
CA ASN A 55 8.38 23.18 1.37
C ASN A 55 8.98 21.80 1.18
N ARG A 56 9.59 21.25 2.21
CA ARG A 56 10.20 19.93 2.23
C ARG A 56 9.30 18.88 2.89
N TRP A 57 9.13 17.79 2.20
CA TRP A 57 8.33 16.67 2.66
C TRP A 57 9.16 15.42 2.77
N LEU A 58 9.05 14.73 3.90
CA LEU A 58 9.56 13.39 4.10
C LEU A 58 8.50 12.38 3.64
N VAL A 59 8.84 11.57 2.66
CA VAL A 59 7.92 10.58 2.05
C VAL A 59 8.44 9.18 2.31
N PHE A 60 7.57 8.32 2.82
CA PHE A 60 7.90 6.94 3.13
C PHE A 60 6.70 6.01 2.92
N ARG A 61 7.01 4.76 2.58
CA ARG A 61 6.00 3.72 2.39
C ARG A 61 5.48 3.22 3.73
N VAL A 62 4.18 2.91 3.78
CA VAL A 62 3.54 2.33 4.95
C VAL A 62 2.86 1.02 4.56
N ALA A 63 3.40 -0.10 5.01
CA ALA A 63 2.77 -1.40 4.80
C ALA A 63 1.39 -1.46 5.49
N SER A 64 0.41 -2.12 4.87
CA SER A 64 -0.98 -2.15 5.36
C SER A 64 -1.11 -2.65 6.82
N ASN A 65 -0.29 -3.63 7.24
CA ASN A 65 -0.29 -4.10 8.62
C ASN A 65 0.26 -3.05 9.59
N ASN A 66 1.25 -2.27 9.17
CA ASN A 66 1.83 -1.20 9.96
C ASN A 66 0.87 -0.01 10.05
N LEU A 67 0.15 0.29 8.97
CA LEU A 67 -0.92 1.28 8.96
C LEU A 67 -2.02 0.92 9.98
N LYS A 68 -2.46 -0.34 10.00
CA LYS A 68 -3.41 -0.84 11.02
C LYS A 68 -2.85 -0.73 12.44
N SER A 69 -1.56 -1.04 12.64
CA SER A 69 -0.90 -0.96 13.95
C SER A 69 -0.77 0.48 14.43
N PHE A 70 -0.48 1.41 13.53
CA PHE A 70 -0.47 2.85 13.80
C PHE A 70 -1.85 3.35 14.26
N PHE A 71 -2.91 3.05 13.52
CA PHE A 71 -4.27 3.45 13.88
C PHE A 71 -4.79 2.77 15.16
N LYS A 72 -4.22 1.64 15.57
CA LYS A 72 -4.49 1.02 16.88
C LYS A 72 -3.66 1.64 18.02
N GLY A 73 -2.81 2.62 17.74
CA GLY A 73 -1.90 3.20 18.73
C GLY A 73 -0.80 2.26 19.20
N LYS A 74 -0.52 1.17 18.47
CA LYS A 74 0.54 0.19 18.78
C LYS A 74 1.89 0.55 18.17
N LEU A 75 1.89 1.40 17.16
CA LEU A 75 3.06 1.86 16.44
C LEU A 75 2.98 3.38 16.32
N ASN A 76 4.06 4.09 16.60
CA ASN A 76 4.13 5.54 16.43
C ASN A 76 4.66 5.92 15.04
N LEU A 77 4.56 7.20 14.69
CA LEU A 77 4.97 7.71 13.39
C LEU A 77 6.48 7.57 13.16
N LEU A 78 7.30 7.76 14.20
CA LEU A 78 8.75 7.57 14.13
C LEU A 78 9.11 6.13 13.79
N ALA A 79 8.45 5.17 14.43
CA ALA A 79 8.67 3.75 14.16
C ALA A 79 8.24 3.36 12.74
N LEU A 80 7.15 3.97 12.20
CA LEU A 80 6.78 3.77 10.80
C LEU A 80 7.87 4.23 9.83
N ILE A 81 8.49 5.39 10.09
CA ILE A 81 9.60 5.90 9.28
C ILE A 81 10.78 4.94 9.35
N LYS A 82 11.20 4.56 10.57
CA LYS A 82 12.37 3.70 10.82
C LYS A 82 12.24 2.27 10.26
N GLN A 83 11.06 1.83 9.90
CA GLN A 83 10.86 0.54 9.22
C GLN A 83 11.19 0.57 7.73
N ASN A 84 11.44 1.74 7.17
CA ASN A 84 11.86 1.87 5.78
C ASN A 84 13.38 2.01 5.73
N PRO A 85 14.10 1.19 4.94
CA PRO A 85 15.55 1.36 4.78
C PRO A 85 15.90 2.65 4.04
N LEU A 86 15.00 3.08 3.17
CA LEU A 86 15.13 4.31 2.37
C LEU A 86 13.85 5.13 2.48
N VAL A 87 14.03 6.44 2.47
CA VAL A 87 12.96 7.44 2.43
C VAL A 87 13.25 8.46 1.33
N TYR A 88 12.29 9.30 1.01
CA TYR A 88 12.43 10.34 0.02
C TYR A 88 12.21 11.70 0.67
N PHE A 89 13.07 12.66 0.37
CA PHE A 89 12.80 14.07 0.57
C PHE A 89 12.35 14.67 -0.74
N ILE A 90 11.21 15.35 -0.71
CA ILE A 90 10.64 16.04 -1.86
C ILE A 90 10.45 17.49 -1.52
N ASP A 91 11.07 18.35 -2.31
CA ASP A 91 10.92 19.78 -2.20
C ASP A 91 9.94 20.28 -3.26
N PHE A 92 8.93 21.00 -2.81
CA PHE A 92 7.96 21.69 -3.65
C PHE A 92 8.15 23.20 -3.51
N ASP A 93 8.11 23.92 -4.63
CA ASP A 93 8.09 25.38 -4.58
C ASP A 93 6.71 25.92 -4.14
N ASN A 94 6.60 27.23 -4.03
CA ASN A 94 5.35 27.89 -3.63
C ASN A 94 4.22 27.70 -4.64
N ASP A 95 4.52 27.39 -5.91
CA ASP A 95 3.56 27.01 -6.96
C ASP A 95 3.23 25.51 -6.95
N ILE A 96 3.70 24.79 -5.92
CA ILE A 96 3.50 23.34 -5.75
C ILE A 96 4.14 22.53 -6.88
N LYS A 97 5.16 23.04 -7.53
CA LYS A 97 5.98 22.30 -8.49
C LYS A 97 7.11 21.58 -7.77
N GLN A 98 7.27 20.32 -8.09
CA GLN A 98 8.37 19.53 -7.57
C GLN A 98 9.71 20.11 -8.07
N LYS A 99 10.57 20.55 -7.14
CA LYS A 99 11.91 21.06 -7.45
C LYS A 99 12.95 19.97 -7.39
N GLN A 100 12.90 19.17 -6.34
CA GLN A 100 13.93 18.17 -6.08
C GLN A 100 13.35 16.94 -5.41
N VAL A 101 13.90 15.77 -5.73
CA VAL A 101 13.70 14.52 -5.00
C VAL A 101 15.05 13.95 -4.63
N VAL A 102 15.24 13.69 -3.34
CA VAL A 102 16.44 13.05 -2.81
C VAL A 102 16.04 11.76 -2.11
N VAL A 103 16.68 10.65 -2.48
CA VAL A 103 16.55 9.38 -1.77
C VAL A 103 17.66 9.29 -0.75
N CYS A 104 17.34 8.96 0.49
CA CYS A 104 18.36 8.82 1.52
C CYS A 104 18.09 7.59 2.43
N PRO A 105 19.14 7.01 2.99
CA PRO A 105 19.01 6.03 4.06
C PRO A 105 18.30 6.63 5.27
N THR A 106 17.39 5.87 5.88
CA THR A 106 16.58 6.36 7.00
C THR A 106 17.41 6.76 8.22
N GLU A 107 18.55 6.08 8.43
CA GLU A 107 19.49 6.41 9.49
C GLU A 107 20.21 7.75 9.32
N THR A 108 20.20 8.33 8.12
CA THR A 108 20.83 9.63 7.82
C THR A 108 19.88 10.81 7.92
N ILE A 109 18.62 10.59 8.28
CA ILE A 109 17.64 11.68 8.44
C ILE A 109 18.04 12.54 9.64
N PRO A 110 18.15 13.86 9.49
CA PRO A 110 18.34 14.77 10.61
C PRO A 110 17.22 14.61 11.66
N GLU A 111 17.59 14.64 12.95
CA GLU A 111 16.62 14.45 14.04
C GLU A 111 15.48 15.47 14.02
N ASP A 112 15.74 16.69 13.62
CA ASP A 112 14.75 17.78 13.51
C ASP A 112 13.65 17.46 12.48
N TYR A 113 13.91 16.58 11.52
CA TYR A 113 12.94 16.15 10.52
C TYR A 113 12.13 14.95 10.97
N LEU A 114 12.52 14.32 12.08
CA LEU A 114 11.82 13.16 12.63
C LEU A 114 10.73 13.59 13.62
N PRO A 115 9.60 12.85 13.67
CA PRO A 115 8.61 13.08 14.71
C PRO A 115 9.13 12.57 16.07
N SER A 116 8.58 13.10 17.16
CA SER A 116 8.93 12.64 18.51
C SER A 116 8.53 11.18 18.76
N ASP A 117 9.15 10.56 19.75
CA ASP A 117 8.83 9.19 20.20
C ASP A 117 7.36 9.02 20.64
N ASN A 118 6.70 10.11 21.05
CA ASN A 118 5.29 10.12 21.45
C ASN A 118 4.31 10.37 20.30
N SER A 119 4.75 10.26 19.04
CA SER A 119 3.94 10.49 17.84
C SER A 119 2.95 9.36 17.54
N PHE A 120 2.28 8.83 18.55
CA PHE A 120 1.21 7.85 18.42
C PHE A 120 -0.08 8.48 17.87
N PHE A 121 -0.86 7.68 17.16
CA PHE A 121 -2.18 8.08 16.74
C PHE A 121 -3.06 8.44 17.95
N LYS A 122 -3.65 9.63 17.93
CA LYS A 122 -4.58 10.15 18.97
C LYS A 122 -5.77 10.79 18.28
N GLU A 123 -6.94 10.19 18.35
CA GLU A 123 -8.16 10.61 17.63
C GLU A 123 -8.41 12.12 17.68
N LYS A 124 -8.23 12.74 18.84
CA LYS A 124 -8.47 14.19 19.04
C LYS A 124 -7.51 15.12 18.28
N LYS A 125 -6.41 14.59 17.77
CA LYS A 125 -5.38 15.36 17.05
C LYS A 125 -5.43 15.15 15.54
N TYR A 126 -6.17 14.14 15.10
CA TYR A 126 -6.19 13.72 13.70
C TYR A 126 -7.47 14.17 13.00
N GLU A 127 -7.38 14.44 11.72
CA GLU A 127 -8.48 14.90 10.90
C GLU A 127 -9.57 13.84 10.72
N LYS A 128 -10.77 14.29 10.37
CA LYS A 128 -11.93 13.41 10.10
C LYS A 128 -11.61 12.33 9.08
N TYR A 129 -10.79 12.66 8.08
CA TYR A 129 -10.32 11.68 7.09
C TYR A 129 -9.56 10.52 7.76
N ALA A 130 -8.64 10.82 8.67
CA ALA A 130 -7.87 9.80 9.38
C ALA A 130 -8.75 8.87 10.22
N LEU A 131 -9.80 9.42 10.86
CA LEU A 131 -10.77 8.62 11.62
C LEU A 131 -11.58 7.70 10.70
N THR A 132 -12.02 8.19 9.55
CA THR A 132 -12.71 7.39 8.54
C THR A 132 -11.81 6.27 8.01
N LEU A 133 -10.57 6.58 7.64
CA LEU A 133 -9.59 5.60 7.17
C LEU A 133 -9.31 4.53 8.23
N ARG A 134 -9.11 4.95 9.49
CA ARG A 134 -8.96 4.03 10.63
C ARG A 134 -10.13 3.07 10.73
N ASN A 135 -11.36 3.58 10.73
CA ASN A 135 -12.57 2.76 10.86
C ASN A 135 -12.65 1.74 9.72
N THR A 136 -12.47 2.19 8.48
CA THR A 136 -12.44 1.30 7.30
C THR A 136 -11.38 0.19 7.41
N LEU A 137 -10.19 0.51 7.92
CA LEU A 137 -9.09 -0.46 8.07
C LEU A 137 -9.28 -1.41 9.25
N LEU A 138 -9.97 -0.98 10.31
CA LEU A 138 -10.15 -1.75 11.55
C LEU A 138 -11.50 -2.46 11.61
N GLU A 139 -12.50 -2.02 10.85
CA GLU A 139 -13.71 -2.78 10.64
C GLU A 139 -13.31 -4.12 10.03
N LYS A 140 -13.71 -5.20 10.69
CA LYS A 140 -13.53 -6.55 10.15
C LYS A 140 -14.22 -6.55 8.78
N PRO A 141 -13.57 -6.99 7.70
CA PRO A 141 -14.30 -7.20 6.46
C PRO A 141 -15.45 -8.16 6.77
N GLN A 142 -16.69 -7.77 6.49
CA GLN A 142 -17.85 -8.68 6.47
C GLN A 142 -17.65 -9.82 5.45
N THR A 143 -16.55 -9.79 4.73
CA THR A 143 -16.13 -10.66 3.63
C THR A 143 -15.60 -12.04 4.04
N THR A 144 -15.54 -12.38 5.32
CA THR A 144 -15.11 -13.77 5.66
C THR A 144 -16.12 -14.80 5.14
N ILE A 145 -17.40 -14.44 5.03
CA ILE A 145 -18.44 -15.34 4.47
C ILE A 145 -18.33 -15.39 2.95
N GLU A 146 -18.21 -14.25 2.27
CA GLU A 146 -18.09 -14.19 0.81
C GLU A 146 -16.77 -14.80 0.30
N THR A 147 -15.66 -14.55 0.98
CA THR A 147 -14.35 -15.12 0.60
C THR A 147 -14.32 -16.62 0.80
N ASN A 148 -14.91 -17.16 1.86
CA ASN A 148 -15.02 -18.59 2.08
C ASN A 148 -15.93 -19.24 1.05
N THR A 149 -17.06 -18.59 0.72
CA THR A 149 -17.98 -19.08 -0.34
C THR A 149 -17.29 -19.05 -1.70
N LEU A 150 -16.53 -18.01 -2.04
CA LEU A 150 -15.77 -17.93 -3.28
C LEU A 150 -14.65 -18.98 -3.35
N LEU A 151 -13.96 -19.21 -2.24
CA LEU A 151 -12.94 -20.24 -2.12
C LEU A 151 -13.53 -21.64 -2.27
N GLU A 152 -14.68 -21.91 -1.67
CA GLU A 152 -15.40 -23.18 -1.84
C GLU A 152 -15.86 -23.42 -3.28
N VAL A 153 -16.34 -22.38 -3.96
CA VAL A 153 -16.71 -22.45 -5.39
C VAL A 153 -15.48 -22.75 -6.24
N LEU A 154 -14.37 -22.03 -6.04
CA LEU A 154 -13.11 -22.27 -6.75
C LEU A 154 -12.56 -23.67 -6.51
N ILE A 155 -12.61 -24.17 -5.28
CA ILE A 155 -12.19 -25.54 -4.95
C ILE A 155 -13.05 -26.56 -5.70
N LYS A 156 -14.37 -26.39 -5.74
CA LYS A 156 -15.28 -27.28 -6.47
C LYS A 156 -15.00 -27.28 -7.97
N GLU A 157 -14.74 -26.12 -8.57
CA GLU A 157 -14.38 -26.01 -9.97
C GLU A 157 -13.04 -26.71 -10.29
N VAL A 158 -12.01 -26.46 -9.49
CA VAL A 158 -10.68 -27.10 -9.65
C VAL A 158 -10.78 -28.62 -9.52
N VAL A 159 -11.54 -29.12 -8.55
CA VAL A 159 -11.78 -30.55 -8.37
C VAL A 159 -12.55 -31.12 -9.58
N GLY A 160 -13.58 -30.42 -10.06
CA GLY A 160 -14.33 -30.80 -11.25
C GLY A 160 -13.48 -30.89 -12.52
N ILE A 161 -12.54 -29.96 -12.70
CA ILE A 161 -11.58 -29.98 -13.84
C ILE A 161 -10.64 -31.20 -13.72
N LYS A 162 -10.08 -31.48 -12.54
CA LYS A 162 -9.22 -32.64 -12.32
C LYS A 162 -9.95 -33.95 -12.60
N THR A 163 -11.21 -34.07 -12.17
CA THR A 163 -12.02 -35.29 -12.43
C THR A 163 -12.25 -35.50 -13.93
N LYS A 164 -12.60 -34.43 -14.66
CA LYS A 164 -12.77 -34.51 -16.12
C LYS A 164 -11.47 -34.88 -16.85
N GLN A 165 -10.33 -34.38 -16.36
CA GLN A 165 -9.03 -34.70 -16.95
C GLN A 165 -8.65 -36.17 -16.75
N VAL A 166 -8.98 -36.76 -15.59
CA VAL A 166 -8.80 -38.20 -15.33
C VAL A 166 -9.70 -39.04 -16.22
N GLU A 167 -10.97 -38.66 -16.39
CA GLU A 167 -11.90 -39.34 -17.28
C GLU A 167 -11.43 -39.29 -18.74
N THR A 168 -10.96 -38.13 -19.21
CA THR A 168 -10.41 -37.96 -20.57
C THR A 168 -9.20 -38.86 -20.80
N ASN A 169 -8.27 -38.90 -19.84
CA ASN A 169 -7.09 -39.76 -19.91
C ASN A 169 -7.44 -41.24 -19.91
N ASN A 170 -8.47 -41.66 -19.15
CA ASN A 170 -8.96 -43.01 -19.15
C ASN A 170 -9.56 -43.42 -20.51
N VAL A 171 -10.34 -42.51 -21.13
CA VAL A 171 -10.91 -42.72 -22.47
C VAL A 171 -9.79 -42.80 -23.52
N LEU A 172 -8.77 -41.92 -23.46
CA LEU A 172 -7.63 -41.96 -24.36
C LEU A 172 -6.84 -43.27 -24.23
N ASN A 173 -6.61 -43.77 -23.02
CA ASN A 173 -5.93 -45.03 -22.77
C ASN A 173 -6.73 -46.22 -23.31
N LEU A 174 -8.06 -46.21 -23.17
CA LEU A 174 -8.96 -47.21 -23.73
C LEU A 174 -8.94 -47.22 -25.27
N LEU A 175 -8.93 -46.03 -25.89
CA LEU A 175 -8.84 -45.89 -27.34
C LEU A 175 -7.48 -46.36 -27.86
N SER A 176 -6.37 -45.96 -27.16
CA SER A 176 -5.01 -46.38 -27.51
C SER A 176 -4.85 -47.93 -27.46
N SER A 177 -5.41 -48.56 -26.44
CA SER A 177 -5.37 -50.02 -26.32
C SER A 177 -6.14 -50.75 -27.41
N ARG A 178 -7.27 -50.16 -27.91
CA ARG A 178 -8.07 -50.71 -29.02
C ARG A 178 -7.43 -50.49 -30.40
N LEU A 179 -6.62 -49.41 -30.55
CA LEU A 179 -6.00 -49.06 -31.83
C LEU A 179 -4.56 -49.56 -31.96
N ASN A 180 -4.02 -50.30 -30.97
CA ASN A 180 -2.61 -50.72 -30.93
C ASN A 180 -1.58 -49.58 -31.10
N ILE A 181 -1.93 -48.37 -30.65
CA ILE A 181 -1.03 -47.21 -30.67
C ILE A 181 -0.15 -47.26 -29.42
N PRO A 182 1.18 -47.17 -29.52
CA PRO A 182 2.04 -47.17 -28.35
C PRO A 182 1.75 -45.94 -27.47
N PRO A 183 1.88 -46.04 -26.12
CA PRO A 183 1.59 -44.94 -25.22
C PRO A 183 2.53 -43.75 -25.48
N VAL A 184 1.97 -42.55 -25.61
CA VAL A 184 2.73 -41.31 -25.66
C VAL A 184 3.29 -41.04 -24.25
N LEU A 185 4.60 -41.14 -24.09
CA LEU A 185 5.28 -40.77 -22.83
C LEU A 185 5.11 -39.27 -22.58
N PRO A 186 4.73 -38.84 -21.38
CA PRO A 186 4.69 -37.44 -21.03
C PRO A 186 6.13 -36.85 -21.04
N GLN A 187 6.28 -35.68 -21.69
CA GLN A 187 7.49 -34.85 -21.64
C GLN A 187 7.57 -34.09 -20.31
#